data_b60e591ba2ba00555af648e116d39a06
#
_entry.id   b60e591ba2ba00555af648e116d39a06
#
_cell.length_a   1.000
_cell.length_b   1.000
_cell.length_c   1.000
_cell.angle_alpha   90.00
_cell.angle_beta   90.00
_cell.angle_gamma   90.00
#
_symmetry.space_group_name_H-M   'P 1'
#
loop_
_entity.id
_entity.type
_entity.pdbx_description
1 polymer ?
#
loop_
_entity_poly.entity_id
_entity_poly.type
_entity_poly.pdbx_seq_one_letter_code
_entity_poly.pdbx_strand_id
1 'polypeptide(L)'
;VALGVAASSLARSAAAPPTLTLSPCDVPGLEGKARCGTYEVWENRETRSGRRISLKVVVVPATGPDRAPDPFVFLNGGPGESSTDGAPDLAHEFAKLRDRRDILLVDQRGTGGSHPLNCEIFLPPGDLQGALGAFFPLEPIRQCRGRLEKDTDLKLYTTSIAMDDIDEVRAALGYDRLNILGGSYGTRATQVYMRRHPERVRTAILYGVVPMDDKMPLHIPPGAERALKGVLAECAQEAACHAAFPKLEEESNVVWSTLGKGPVRARVLNPKTGEPTDVSLSRDLAAEGVRYMLYSSSAAGEVPAVLHQAALGDYTPIAERALSGRLQIVATGSTGMYLSVTCAEDVPWIDPKEAERLAAGTFIGDYRYVQQRAACALWPKGSIPKGFLEPVDAPVPTLLISGMWDPATPPFDAEQVARYLPKSLSIVVPHGGHSLDGLEGVECVTNLQIQFVERGSLEGLSTGCIDQIRRRPFRVEPLELKVIALSEADVTKFLGSYLEDGGPSQAEIVRRDGKLHIQFAAEGEYLLAPVAPTRFRLVGVSGLVLVFDVEGGAVRAARLLDSGSPVLKLVPKAPKAN
;
A
#
# COMPACT_ATOMS: atom_id res chain seq x y z
N VAL A 1 28.58 -61.97 -36.76
CA VAL A 1 27.21 -61.65 -36.38
C VAL A 1 27.30 -60.48 -35.38
N ALA A 2 27.07 -59.28 -35.87
CA ALA A 2 27.04 -58.09 -35.03
C ALA A 2 25.55 -57.70 -34.81
N LEU A 3 25.09 -57.71 -33.57
CA LEU A 3 23.79 -57.29 -33.15
C LEU A 3 23.83 -55.74 -32.88
N GLY A 4 23.20 -54.98 -33.77
CA GLY A 4 22.99 -53.57 -33.56
C GLY A 4 21.83 -53.33 -32.59
N VAL A 5 22.10 -52.68 -31.45
CA VAL A 5 21.08 -52.20 -30.54
C VAL A 5 20.64 -50.83 -31.01
N ALA A 6 19.42 -50.72 -31.52
CA ALA A 6 18.78 -49.47 -31.84
C ALA A 6 18.27 -48.79 -30.55
N ALA A 7 18.89 -47.69 -30.13
CA ALA A 7 18.41 -46.84 -29.05
C ALA A 7 17.27 -45.97 -29.57
N SER A 8 16.02 -46.30 -29.22
CA SER A 8 14.85 -45.44 -29.47
C SER A 8 14.87 -44.27 -28.48
N SER A 9 15.26 -43.10 -28.96
CA SER A 9 15.08 -41.85 -28.22
C SER A 9 13.60 -41.48 -28.22
N LEU A 10 12.91 -41.71 -27.12
CA LEU A 10 11.59 -41.15 -26.86
C LEU A 10 11.75 -39.65 -26.66
N ALA A 11 11.52 -38.88 -27.72
CA ALA A 11 11.34 -37.46 -27.61
C ALA A 11 10.06 -37.19 -26.76
N ARG A 12 10.23 -36.76 -25.52
CA ARG A 12 9.12 -36.24 -24.74
C ARG A 12 8.59 -35.02 -25.48
N SER A 13 7.41 -35.13 -26.06
CA SER A 13 6.63 -34.00 -26.56
C SER A 13 6.45 -33.01 -25.40
N ALA A 14 7.10 -31.87 -25.46
CA ALA A 14 6.82 -30.79 -24.55
C ALA A 14 5.33 -30.39 -24.77
N ALA A 15 4.51 -30.56 -23.74
CA ALA A 15 3.14 -30.07 -23.79
C ALA A 15 3.16 -28.58 -24.14
N ALA A 16 2.29 -28.17 -25.07
CA ALA A 16 2.15 -26.77 -25.41
C ALA A 16 1.91 -25.95 -24.13
N PRO A 17 2.51 -24.76 -24.01
CA PRO A 17 2.27 -23.92 -22.83
C PRO A 17 0.76 -23.69 -22.68
N PRO A 18 0.24 -23.62 -21.43
CA PRO A 18 -1.16 -23.35 -21.20
C PRO A 18 -1.52 -22.01 -21.83
N THR A 19 -2.59 -21.99 -22.62
CA THR A 19 -3.09 -20.77 -23.25
C THR A 19 -3.89 -19.97 -22.22
N LEU A 20 -3.54 -18.70 -22.04
CA LEU A 20 -4.31 -17.77 -21.23
C LEU A 20 -5.45 -17.19 -22.06
N THR A 21 -6.70 -17.51 -21.67
CA THR A 21 -7.89 -16.93 -22.28
C THR A 21 -8.41 -15.79 -21.41
N LEU A 22 -8.49 -14.59 -21.97
CA LEU A 22 -9.06 -13.43 -21.31
C LEU A 22 -10.47 -13.17 -21.86
N SER A 23 -11.43 -12.98 -20.96
CA SER A 23 -12.82 -12.62 -21.29
C SER A 23 -13.13 -11.20 -20.79
N PRO A 24 -14.04 -10.46 -21.46
CA PRO A 24 -14.51 -9.18 -20.94
C PRO A 24 -15.08 -9.32 -19.52
N CYS A 25 -14.71 -8.42 -18.63
CA CYS A 25 -15.14 -8.39 -17.24
C CYS A 25 -15.36 -6.96 -16.76
N ASP A 26 -16.20 -6.82 -15.74
CA ASP A 26 -16.36 -5.57 -15.00
C ASP A 26 -15.40 -5.59 -13.80
N VAL A 27 -14.66 -4.51 -13.62
CA VAL A 27 -13.86 -4.24 -12.43
C VAL A 27 -14.51 -3.06 -11.70
N PRO A 28 -14.90 -3.22 -10.43
CA PRO A 28 -15.52 -2.13 -9.67
C PRO A 28 -14.65 -0.87 -9.70
N GLY A 29 -15.27 0.29 -9.97
CA GLY A 29 -14.56 1.58 -10.07
C GLY A 29 -13.86 1.84 -11.42
N LEU A 30 -13.72 0.86 -12.29
CA LEU A 30 -13.14 1.05 -13.62
C LEU A 30 -14.21 1.41 -14.66
N GLU A 31 -14.01 2.51 -15.39
CA GLU A 31 -14.82 2.81 -16.54
C GLU A 31 -14.50 1.89 -17.74
N GLY A 32 -15.54 1.31 -18.34
CA GLY A 32 -15.40 0.41 -19.46
C GLY A 32 -15.14 -1.03 -19.05
N LYS A 33 -14.78 -1.86 -20.02
CA LYS A 33 -14.52 -3.30 -19.82
C LYS A 33 -13.04 -3.57 -19.75
N ALA A 34 -12.63 -4.24 -18.67
CA ALA A 34 -11.35 -4.94 -18.61
C ALA A 34 -11.45 -6.31 -19.30
N ARG A 35 -10.34 -7.01 -19.37
CA ARG A 35 -10.25 -8.41 -19.78
C ARG A 35 -9.62 -9.20 -18.64
N CYS A 36 -10.38 -10.12 -18.06
CA CYS A 36 -9.95 -10.94 -16.94
C CYS A 36 -9.75 -12.39 -17.33
N GLY A 37 -8.85 -13.06 -16.64
CA GLY A 37 -8.63 -14.49 -16.77
C GLY A 37 -7.76 -15.04 -15.65
N THR A 38 -7.51 -16.33 -15.71
CA THR A 38 -6.58 -17.01 -14.80
C THR A 38 -5.55 -17.78 -15.59
N TYR A 39 -4.33 -17.80 -15.07
CA TYR A 39 -3.22 -18.56 -15.64
C TYR A 39 -2.70 -19.61 -14.65
N GLU A 40 -2.68 -20.86 -15.06
CA GLU A 40 -2.27 -21.98 -14.22
C GLU A 40 -0.75 -22.16 -14.23
N VAL A 41 -0.11 -22.05 -13.07
CA VAL A 41 1.31 -22.34 -12.88
C VAL A 41 1.53 -23.53 -11.94
N TRP A 42 2.67 -24.17 -12.04
CA TRP A 42 3.08 -25.13 -11.03
C TRP A 42 3.40 -24.42 -9.73
N GLU A 43 2.84 -24.86 -8.61
CA GLU A 43 3.24 -24.35 -7.29
C GLU A 43 4.73 -24.61 -7.09
N ASN A 44 5.19 -25.87 -7.32
CA ASN A 44 6.60 -26.20 -7.39
C ASN A 44 7.10 -26.12 -8.84
N ARG A 45 7.74 -25.00 -9.18
CA ARG A 45 8.27 -24.74 -10.53
C ARG A 45 9.49 -25.59 -10.88
N GLU A 46 10.25 -26.02 -9.88
CA GLU A 46 11.46 -26.81 -10.08
C GLU A 46 11.10 -28.23 -10.52
N THR A 47 10.23 -28.90 -9.78
CA THR A 47 9.81 -30.28 -10.10
C THR A 47 8.76 -30.36 -11.19
N ARG A 48 8.00 -29.26 -11.42
CA ARG A 48 6.85 -29.19 -12.34
C ARG A 48 5.88 -30.37 -12.16
N SER A 49 5.61 -30.70 -10.90
CA SER A 49 4.74 -31.81 -10.49
C SER A 49 3.97 -31.45 -9.23
N GLY A 50 2.87 -32.16 -8.96
CA GLY A 50 2.01 -31.94 -7.81
C GLY A 50 0.94 -30.89 -8.08
N ARG A 51 0.85 -29.87 -7.21
CA ARG A 51 -0.20 -28.85 -7.27
C ARG A 51 0.08 -27.80 -8.33
N ARG A 52 -1.01 -27.36 -8.97
CA ARG A 52 -1.04 -26.12 -9.76
C ARG A 52 -1.84 -25.08 -8.99
N ILE A 53 -1.49 -23.82 -9.16
CA ILE A 53 -2.19 -22.68 -8.60
C ILE A 53 -2.58 -21.74 -9.74
N SER A 54 -3.75 -21.10 -9.60
CA SER A 54 -4.26 -20.14 -10.57
C SER A 54 -3.77 -18.74 -10.20
N LEU A 55 -3.25 -18.00 -11.16
CA LEU A 55 -2.91 -16.57 -11.04
C LEU A 55 -4.03 -15.73 -11.66
N LYS A 56 -4.55 -14.75 -10.93
CA LYS A 56 -5.52 -13.80 -11.46
C LYS A 56 -4.81 -12.77 -12.35
N VAL A 57 -5.33 -12.59 -13.55
CA VAL A 57 -4.81 -11.66 -14.56
C VAL A 57 -5.92 -10.70 -14.97
N VAL A 58 -5.63 -9.41 -14.94
CA VAL A 58 -6.49 -8.35 -15.44
C VAL A 58 -5.70 -7.52 -16.45
N VAL A 59 -6.26 -7.34 -17.62
CA VAL A 59 -5.76 -6.42 -18.64
C VAL A 59 -6.76 -5.29 -18.80
N VAL A 60 -6.34 -4.07 -18.54
CA VAL A 60 -7.08 -2.86 -18.87
C VAL A 60 -6.62 -2.43 -20.27
N PRO A 61 -7.45 -2.56 -21.32
CA PRO A 61 -7.01 -2.36 -22.69
C PRO A 61 -6.61 -0.92 -23.00
N ALA A 62 -5.70 -0.76 -23.93
CA ALA A 62 -5.45 0.53 -24.58
C ALA A 62 -6.73 1.05 -25.24
N THR A 63 -6.93 2.37 -25.21
CA THR A 63 -8.15 3.04 -25.71
C THR A 63 -8.01 3.50 -27.16
N GLY A 64 -6.79 3.80 -27.61
CA GLY A 64 -6.53 4.25 -28.98
C GLY A 64 -6.31 3.12 -29.99
N PRO A 65 -6.29 3.45 -31.29
CA PRO A 65 -6.13 2.48 -32.37
C PRO A 65 -4.69 1.95 -32.52
N ASP A 66 -3.71 2.75 -32.17
CA ASP A 66 -2.28 2.44 -32.39
C ASP A 66 -1.66 1.80 -31.12
N ARG A 67 -1.95 0.52 -30.91
CA ARG A 67 -1.46 -0.20 -29.72
C ARG A 67 0.04 -0.47 -29.79
N ALA A 68 0.73 -0.13 -28.72
CA ALA A 68 2.11 -0.52 -28.51
C ALA A 68 2.20 -1.99 -28.03
N PRO A 69 3.25 -2.74 -28.43
CA PRO A 69 3.38 -4.17 -28.09
C PRO A 69 3.90 -4.41 -26.65
N ASP A 70 4.21 -3.36 -25.92
CA ASP A 70 4.87 -3.37 -24.61
C ASP A 70 3.91 -2.79 -23.55
N PRO A 71 3.19 -3.62 -22.79
CA PRO A 71 2.24 -3.15 -21.80
C PRO A 71 2.92 -2.47 -20.62
N PHE A 72 2.13 -1.67 -19.88
CA PHE A 72 2.51 -1.14 -18.59
C PHE A 72 2.07 -2.12 -17.50
N VAL A 73 2.98 -2.49 -16.60
CA VAL A 73 2.76 -3.50 -15.55
C VAL A 73 2.98 -2.87 -14.20
N PHE A 74 2.08 -3.13 -13.25
CA PHE A 74 2.26 -2.72 -11.86
C PHE A 74 2.53 -3.92 -10.96
N LEU A 75 3.61 -3.84 -10.18
CA LEU A 75 3.94 -4.77 -9.12
C LEU A 75 3.74 -4.07 -7.77
N ASN A 76 2.71 -4.51 -7.04
CA ASN A 76 2.32 -3.88 -5.78
C ASN A 76 3.27 -4.25 -4.62
N GLY A 77 3.09 -3.56 -3.51
CA GLY A 77 3.91 -3.58 -2.32
C GLY A 77 3.54 -4.62 -1.27
N GLY A 78 3.84 -4.29 -0.05
CA GLY A 78 3.63 -5.09 1.13
C GLY A 78 4.90 -5.72 1.70
N PRO A 79 5.33 -6.94 1.30
CA PRO A 79 4.73 -7.90 0.36
C PRO A 79 3.36 -8.40 0.78
N GLY A 80 2.56 -8.82 -0.19
CA GLY A 80 1.25 -9.43 0.10
C GLY A 80 0.05 -8.68 -0.47
N GLU A 81 0.22 -7.50 -1.06
CA GLU A 81 -0.86 -6.72 -1.65
C GLU A 81 -1.22 -7.20 -3.06
N SER A 82 -2.52 -7.08 -3.40
CA SER A 82 -3.05 -7.38 -4.73
C SER A 82 -2.66 -6.28 -5.72
N SER A 83 -2.19 -6.66 -6.92
CA SER A 83 -1.98 -5.71 -8.01
C SER A 83 -3.27 -5.40 -8.76
N THR A 84 -4.19 -6.37 -8.85
CA THR A 84 -5.42 -6.21 -9.63
C THR A 84 -6.44 -5.27 -9.00
N ASP A 85 -6.38 -5.07 -7.68
CA ASP A 85 -7.26 -4.13 -6.98
C ASP A 85 -6.93 -2.67 -7.32
N GLY A 86 -5.69 -2.37 -7.72
CA GLY A 86 -5.27 -1.05 -8.20
C GLY A 86 -5.69 -0.70 -9.63
N ALA A 87 -6.47 -1.55 -10.31
CA ALA A 87 -6.84 -1.33 -11.71
C ALA A 87 -7.57 0.00 -11.99
N PRO A 88 -8.53 0.45 -11.18
CA PRO A 88 -9.22 1.72 -11.40
C PRO A 88 -8.28 2.91 -11.29
N ASP A 89 -7.48 2.96 -10.21
CA ASP A 89 -6.58 4.08 -9.92
C ASP A 89 -5.49 4.21 -10.97
N LEU A 90 -4.86 3.09 -11.34
CA LEU A 90 -3.84 3.06 -12.40
C LEU A 90 -4.42 3.44 -13.77
N ALA A 91 -5.64 3.01 -14.07
CA ALA A 91 -6.32 3.37 -15.31
C ALA A 91 -6.64 4.88 -15.39
N HIS A 92 -6.94 5.50 -14.25
CA HIS A 92 -7.18 6.94 -14.13
C HIS A 92 -5.86 7.72 -14.18
N GLU A 93 -4.91 7.38 -13.31
CA GLU A 93 -3.63 8.06 -13.19
C GLU A 93 -2.82 8.02 -14.49
N PHE A 94 -2.77 6.85 -15.14
CA PHE A 94 -2.05 6.63 -16.39
C PHE A 94 -2.96 6.64 -17.63
N ALA A 95 -4.06 7.41 -17.62
CA ALA A 95 -5.00 7.49 -18.74
C ALA A 95 -4.31 7.82 -20.07
N LYS A 96 -3.35 8.77 -20.08
CA LYS A 96 -2.58 9.13 -21.29
C LYS A 96 -1.71 7.97 -21.81
N LEU A 97 -1.18 7.13 -20.91
CA LEU A 97 -0.40 5.97 -21.30
C LEU A 97 -1.30 4.89 -21.92
N ARG A 98 -2.56 4.78 -21.43
CA ARG A 98 -3.59 3.91 -21.98
C ARG A 98 -4.04 4.27 -23.38
N ASP A 99 -3.74 5.45 -23.91
CA ASP A 99 -4.03 5.73 -25.31
C ASP A 99 -3.34 4.72 -26.24
N ARG A 100 -2.20 4.17 -25.84
CA ARG A 100 -1.41 3.26 -26.67
C ARG A 100 -1.05 1.94 -26.01
N ARG A 101 -1.05 1.84 -24.69
CA ARG A 101 -0.57 0.65 -23.95
C ARG A 101 -1.66 0.02 -23.10
N ASP A 102 -1.71 -1.28 -23.15
CA ASP A 102 -2.47 -2.05 -22.17
C ASP A 102 -1.84 -1.87 -20.78
N ILE A 103 -2.65 -1.84 -19.72
CA ILE A 103 -2.17 -2.01 -18.35
C ILE A 103 -2.39 -3.47 -17.98
N LEU A 104 -1.30 -4.19 -17.70
CA LEU A 104 -1.33 -5.59 -17.29
C LEU A 104 -1.14 -5.68 -15.77
N LEU A 105 -2.07 -6.29 -15.10
CA LEU A 105 -2.08 -6.52 -13.67
C LEU A 105 -2.16 -8.03 -13.39
N VAL A 106 -1.24 -8.52 -12.61
CA VAL A 106 -1.21 -9.91 -12.18
C VAL A 106 -1.03 -9.95 -10.68
N ASP A 107 -1.96 -10.56 -9.97
CA ASP A 107 -1.73 -10.83 -8.56
C ASP A 107 -0.62 -11.86 -8.43
N GLN A 108 0.42 -11.53 -7.67
CA GLN A 108 1.50 -12.47 -7.39
C GLN A 108 0.94 -13.67 -6.64
N ARG A 109 1.59 -14.85 -6.79
CA ARG A 109 1.21 -16.04 -5.99
C ARG A 109 1.09 -15.67 -4.51
N GLY A 110 0.05 -16.12 -3.86
CA GLY A 110 -0.22 -15.83 -2.45
C GLY A 110 -0.94 -14.51 -2.18
N THR A 111 -1.30 -13.72 -3.21
CA THR A 111 -1.99 -12.44 -3.04
C THR A 111 -3.32 -12.39 -3.80
N GLY A 112 -4.20 -11.48 -3.42
CA GLY A 112 -5.42 -11.17 -4.13
C GLY A 112 -6.24 -12.38 -4.59
N GLY A 113 -6.41 -12.54 -5.90
CA GLY A 113 -7.08 -13.69 -6.51
C GLY A 113 -6.14 -14.84 -6.92
N SER A 114 -4.85 -14.78 -6.55
CA SER A 114 -3.81 -15.74 -6.93
C SER A 114 -3.42 -16.68 -5.79
N HIS A 115 -4.33 -17.56 -5.40
CA HIS A 115 -4.15 -18.50 -4.29
C HIS A 115 -3.74 -17.80 -2.99
N PRO A 116 -4.58 -16.88 -2.44
CA PRO A 116 -4.19 -15.94 -1.39
C PRO A 116 -3.84 -16.64 -0.06
N LEU A 117 -2.75 -16.21 0.56
CA LEU A 117 -2.30 -16.69 1.86
C LEU A 117 -2.85 -15.79 2.99
N ASN A 118 -4.15 -15.57 3.02
CA ASN A 118 -4.80 -14.70 4.00
C ASN A 118 -4.80 -15.32 5.38
N CYS A 119 -4.42 -14.53 6.38
CA CYS A 119 -4.44 -14.89 7.79
C CYS A 119 -5.30 -13.90 8.58
N GLU A 120 -6.26 -14.43 9.32
CA GLU A 120 -6.98 -13.67 10.33
C GLU A 120 -6.14 -13.64 11.62
N ILE A 121 -5.09 -12.82 11.63
CA ILE A 121 -4.16 -12.75 12.76
C ILE A 121 -4.64 -11.87 13.92
N PHE A 122 -5.63 -11.02 13.68
CA PHE A 122 -6.30 -10.23 14.71
C PHE A 122 -7.59 -10.93 15.14
N LEU A 123 -7.93 -10.79 16.41
CA LEU A 123 -9.10 -11.43 17.00
C LEU A 123 -10.42 -11.04 16.28
N PRO A 124 -11.52 -11.77 16.54
CA PRO A 124 -12.77 -11.60 15.80
C PRO A 124 -13.20 -10.15 15.66
N PRO A 125 -13.85 -9.79 14.55
CA PRO A 125 -14.34 -8.43 14.34
C PRO A 125 -15.14 -7.93 15.55
N GLY A 126 -14.66 -6.86 16.22
CA GLY A 126 -15.27 -6.29 17.43
C GLY A 126 -14.39 -6.35 18.68
N ASP A 127 -13.33 -7.14 18.70
CA ASP A 127 -12.30 -7.06 19.75
C ASP A 127 -11.27 -5.97 19.39
N LEU A 128 -11.59 -4.73 19.74
CA LEU A 128 -10.72 -3.59 19.47
C LEU A 128 -9.39 -3.68 20.22
N GLN A 129 -9.40 -4.24 21.44
CA GLN A 129 -8.16 -4.38 22.21
C GLN A 129 -7.25 -5.44 21.59
N GLY A 130 -7.82 -6.51 21.03
CA GLY A 130 -7.05 -7.51 20.26
C GLY A 130 -6.44 -6.92 18.99
N ALA A 131 -7.20 -6.10 18.25
CA ALA A 131 -6.69 -5.38 17.08
C ALA A 131 -5.55 -4.41 17.44
N LEU A 132 -5.56 -3.88 18.66
CA LEU A 132 -4.49 -3.05 19.23
C LEU A 132 -3.44 -3.87 20.01
N GLY A 133 -3.36 -5.17 19.80
CA GLY A 133 -2.36 -6.08 20.38
C GLY A 133 -1.03 -6.13 19.60
N ALA A 134 -0.30 -7.23 19.78
CA ALA A 134 0.96 -7.48 19.06
C ALA A 134 0.79 -7.38 17.54
N PHE A 135 1.80 -6.92 16.84
CA PHE A 135 1.78 -6.87 15.37
C PHE A 135 1.77 -8.28 14.75
N PHE A 136 2.47 -9.21 15.39
CA PHE A 136 2.51 -10.61 15.01
C PHE A 136 2.09 -11.48 16.20
N PRO A 137 0.78 -11.66 16.47
CA PRO A 137 0.30 -12.51 17.54
C PRO A 137 0.58 -14.00 17.21
N LEU A 138 1.40 -14.65 18.04
CA LEU A 138 2.00 -15.96 17.71
C LEU A 138 0.97 -17.09 17.58
N GLU A 139 -0.07 -17.11 18.42
CA GLU A 139 -1.07 -18.18 18.37
C GLU A 139 -1.96 -18.09 17.11
N PRO A 140 -2.51 -16.93 16.72
CA PRO A 140 -3.17 -16.77 15.43
C PRO A 140 -2.29 -17.12 14.23
N ILE A 141 -0.98 -16.78 14.27
CA ILE A 141 -0.03 -17.15 13.21
C ILE A 141 0.14 -18.67 13.13
N ARG A 142 0.27 -19.37 14.26
CA ARG A 142 0.37 -20.84 14.29
C ARG A 142 -0.88 -21.50 13.71
N GLN A 143 -2.06 -21.00 14.08
CA GLN A 143 -3.33 -21.49 13.56
C GLN A 143 -3.47 -21.25 12.05
N CYS A 144 -3.11 -20.04 11.59
CA CYS A 144 -3.10 -19.72 10.17
C CYS A 144 -2.14 -20.63 9.39
N ARG A 145 -0.90 -20.79 9.84
CA ARG A 145 0.04 -21.72 9.26
C ARG A 145 -0.56 -23.12 9.12
N GLY A 146 -1.10 -23.68 10.21
CA GLY A 146 -1.67 -25.04 10.21
C GLY A 146 -2.90 -25.20 9.30
N ARG A 147 -3.61 -24.10 9.01
CA ARG A 147 -4.68 -24.06 8.01
C ARG A 147 -4.13 -24.07 6.58
N LEU A 148 -3.17 -23.18 6.30
CA LEU A 148 -2.61 -23.01 4.95
C LEU A 148 -1.78 -24.22 4.50
N GLU A 149 -1.02 -24.85 5.39
CA GLU A 149 -0.19 -26.02 5.06
C GLU A 149 -0.99 -27.26 4.59
N LYS A 150 -2.34 -27.26 4.72
CA LYS A 150 -3.19 -28.35 4.22
C LYS A 150 -3.22 -28.41 2.70
N ASP A 151 -3.12 -27.27 2.05
CA ASP A 151 -3.27 -27.12 0.59
C ASP A 151 -2.20 -26.21 -0.05
N THR A 152 -1.11 -25.91 0.67
CA THR A 152 -0.08 -24.95 0.23
C THR A 152 1.29 -25.39 0.76
N ASP A 153 2.32 -25.36 -0.09
CA ASP A 153 3.71 -25.37 0.38
C ASP A 153 4.24 -23.95 0.54
N LEU A 154 4.13 -23.41 1.75
CA LEU A 154 4.48 -22.04 2.10
C LEU A 154 5.93 -21.67 1.76
N LYS A 155 6.82 -22.63 1.54
CA LYS A 155 8.22 -22.41 1.16
C LYS A 155 8.38 -21.96 -0.30
N LEU A 156 7.33 -22.13 -1.11
CA LEU A 156 7.35 -21.84 -2.54
C LEU A 156 6.78 -20.45 -2.89
N TYR A 157 6.58 -19.60 -1.88
CA TYR A 157 6.03 -18.25 -2.05
C TYR A 157 7.12 -17.21 -1.80
N THR A 158 8.15 -17.22 -2.67
CA THR A 158 9.27 -16.26 -2.66
C THR A 158 9.22 -15.34 -3.87
N THR A 159 9.88 -14.19 -3.76
CA THR A 159 9.91 -13.18 -4.84
C THR A 159 10.46 -13.76 -6.15
N SER A 160 11.53 -14.58 -6.10
CA SER A 160 12.11 -15.16 -7.32
C SER A 160 11.12 -16.05 -8.07
N ILE A 161 10.35 -16.86 -7.34
CA ILE A 161 9.35 -17.75 -7.93
C ILE A 161 8.19 -16.93 -8.50
N ALA A 162 7.74 -15.91 -7.78
CA ALA A 162 6.67 -15.03 -8.24
C ALA A 162 7.05 -14.28 -9.54
N MET A 163 8.30 -13.86 -9.68
CA MET A 163 8.73 -13.15 -10.90
C MET A 163 8.84 -14.07 -12.12
N ASP A 164 9.15 -15.34 -11.93
CA ASP A 164 9.07 -16.33 -13.01
C ASP A 164 7.61 -16.59 -13.44
N ASP A 165 6.66 -16.53 -12.50
CA ASP A 165 5.22 -16.62 -12.82
C ASP A 165 4.78 -15.44 -13.69
N ILE A 166 5.20 -14.22 -13.33
CA ILE A 166 4.88 -13.02 -14.11
C ILE A 166 5.43 -13.13 -15.53
N ASP A 167 6.65 -13.67 -15.69
CA ASP A 167 7.23 -13.85 -17.04
C ASP A 167 6.47 -14.90 -17.86
N GLU A 168 5.98 -15.99 -17.24
CA GLU A 168 5.11 -16.94 -17.95
C GLU A 168 3.78 -16.29 -18.39
N VAL A 169 3.15 -15.46 -17.56
CA VAL A 169 1.94 -14.71 -17.94
C VAL A 169 2.23 -13.74 -19.10
N ARG A 170 3.35 -13.00 -19.03
CA ARG A 170 3.81 -12.14 -20.16
C ARG A 170 3.90 -12.94 -21.46
N ALA A 171 4.58 -14.08 -21.42
CA ALA A 171 4.77 -14.93 -22.58
C ALA A 171 3.46 -15.51 -23.11
N ALA A 172 2.55 -15.96 -22.22
CA ALA A 172 1.24 -16.51 -22.59
C ALA A 172 0.32 -15.45 -23.25
N LEU A 173 0.51 -14.18 -22.91
CA LEU A 173 -0.20 -13.05 -23.54
C LEU A 173 0.47 -12.56 -24.84
N GLY A 174 1.65 -13.08 -25.17
CA GLY A 174 2.40 -12.71 -26.38
C GLY A 174 3.15 -11.38 -26.30
N TYR A 175 3.33 -10.79 -25.11
CA TYR A 175 4.11 -9.59 -24.93
C TYR A 175 5.61 -9.90 -24.95
N ASP A 176 6.39 -9.17 -25.75
CA ASP A 176 7.84 -9.37 -25.82
C ASP A 176 8.55 -8.74 -24.61
N ARG A 177 8.24 -7.49 -24.30
CA ARG A 177 8.84 -6.72 -23.19
C ARG A 177 7.78 -5.98 -22.38
N LEU A 178 8.13 -5.64 -21.14
CA LEU A 178 7.28 -4.94 -20.18
C LEU A 178 7.86 -3.56 -19.83
N ASN A 179 6.99 -2.60 -19.55
CA ASN A 179 7.31 -1.38 -18.81
C ASN A 179 6.81 -1.59 -17.38
N ILE A 180 7.70 -1.71 -16.41
CA ILE A 180 7.33 -2.14 -15.06
C ILE A 180 7.36 -0.94 -14.10
N LEU A 181 6.26 -0.70 -13.39
CA LEU A 181 6.19 0.14 -12.21
C LEU A 181 6.15 -0.78 -10.98
N GLY A 182 7.16 -0.72 -10.15
CA GLY A 182 7.15 -1.35 -8.83
C GLY A 182 6.94 -0.30 -7.74
N GLY A 183 6.03 -0.58 -6.80
CA GLY A 183 5.82 0.24 -5.60
C GLY A 183 6.32 -0.47 -4.34
N SER A 184 7.09 0.21 -3.47
CA SER A 184 7.54 -0.35 -2.20
C SER A 184 8.24 -1.72 -2.36
N TYR A 185 7.78 -2.81 -1.73
CA TYR A 185 8.29 -4.16 -2.00
C TYR A 185 8.25 -4.51 -3.51
N GLY A 186 7.29 -4.00 -4.27
CA GLY A 186 7.24 -4.18 -5.72
C GLY A 186 8.50 -3.69 -6.45
N THR A 187 9.27 -2.78 -5.87
CA THR A 187 10.57 -2.33 -6.41
C THR A 187 11.63 -3.42 -6.29
N ARG A 188 11.64 -4.18 -5.17
CA ARG A 188 12.47 -5.39 -5.03
C ARG A 188 12.03 -6.46 -6.03
N ALA A 189 10.73 -6.71 -6.17
CA ALA A 189 10.19 -7.63 -7.15
C ALA A 189 10.63 -7.25 -8.58
N THR A 190 10.56 -5.96 -8.92
CA THR A 190 11.05 -5.42 -10.21
C THR A 190 12.55 -5.68 -10.40
N GLN A 191 13.38 -5.42 -9.39
CA GLN A 191 14.82 -5.70 -9.45
C GLN A 191 15.10 -7.21 -9.63
N VAL A 192 14.35 -8.08 -8.94
CA VAL A 192 14.43 -9.54 -9.14
C VAL A 192 14.03 -9.92 -10.57
N TYR A 193 12.98 -9.32 -11.12
CA TYR A 193 12.58 -9.53 -12.51
C TYR A 193 13.66 -9.05 -13.49
N MET A 194 14.24 -7.87 -13.29
CA MET A 194 15.35 -7.33 -14.09
C MET A 194 16.59 -8.24 -14.06
N ARG A 195 16.89 -8.87 -12.93
CA ARG A 195 18.00 -9.83 -12.79
C ARG A 195 17.74 -11.14 -13.55
N ARG A 196 16.49 -11.65 -13.48
CA ARG A 196 16.13 -12.95 -14.03
C ARG A 196 15.77 -12.91 -15.52
N HIS A 197 15.15 -11.79 -15.95
CA HIS A 197 14.61 -11.60 -17.30
C HIS A 197 14.98 -10.22 -17.87
N PRO A 198 16.27 -9.83 -17.88
CA PRO A 198 16.69 -8.47 -18.26
C PRO A 198 16.26 -8.07 -19.66
N GLU A 199 16.25 -9.02 -20.61
CA GLU A 199 15.84 -8.80 -22.01
C GLU A 199 14.33 -8.57 -22.17
N ARG A 200 13.54 -8.88 -21.12
CA ARG A 200 12.08 -8.72 -21.11
C ARG A 200 11.63 -7.39 -20.50
N VAL A 201 12.55 -6.56 -20.02
CA VAL A 201 12.23 -5.24 -19.47
C VAL A 201 12.61 -4.17 -20.50
N ARG A 202 11.64 -3.32 -20.85
CA ARG A 202 11.89 -2.14 -21.70
C ARG A 202 12.24 -0.92 -20.86
N THR A 203 11.46 -0.65 -19.79
CA THR A 203 11.70 0.40 -18.80
C THR A 203 11.29 -0.09 -17.42
N ALA A 204 11.94 0.43 -16.37
CA ALA A 204 11.57 0.19 -14.98
C ALA A 204 11.36 1.51 -14.23
N ILE A 205 10.29 1.61 -13.45
CA ILE A 205 10.04 2.68 -12.50
C ILE A 205 10.03 2.04 -11.11
N LEU A 206 10.88 2.55 -10.23
CA LEU A 206 11.01 2.09 -8.85
C LEU A 206 10.54 3.21 -7.92
N TYR A 207 9.34 3.07 -7.37
CA TYR A 207 8.71 4.06 -6.50
C TYR A 207 8.73 3.58 -5.04
N GLY A 208 9.37 4.34 -4.14
CA GLY A 208 9.59 3.88 -2.77
C GLY A 208 10.56 2.69 -2.76
N VAL A 209 11.82 2.95 -3.08
CA VAL A 209 12.80 1.95 -3.49
C VAL A 209 13.28 1.09 -2.33
N VAL A 210 13.22 -0.23 -2.49
CA VAL A 210 13.79 -1.21 -1.54
C VAL A 210 15.04 -1.82 -2.15
N PRO A 211 16.25 -1.60 -1.60
CA PRO A 211 17.48 -2.26 -2.03
C PRO A 211 17.38 -3.79 -1.86
N MET A 212 18.15 -4.53 -2.67
CA MET A 212 18.15 -5.99 -2.58
C MET A 212 18.72 -6.53 -1.25
N ASP A 213 19.63 -5.80 -0.62
CA ASP A 213 20.24 -6.12 0.66
C ASP A 213 19.53 -5.48 1.87
N ASP A 214 18.47 -4.69 1.64
CA ASP A 214 17.58 -4.30 2.74
C ASP A 214 16.90 -5.55 3.32
N LYS A 215 16.79 -5.59 4.63
CA LYS A 215 16.25 -6.73 5.37
C LYS A 215 15.12 -6.23 6.26
N MET A 216 13.90 -6.27 5.74
CA MET A 216 12.73 -5.83 6.52
C MET A 216 12.58 -6.66 7.82
N PRO A 217 12.42 -6.02 9.00
CA PRO A 217 12.13 -4.60 9.26
C PRO A 217 13.33 -3.78 9.75
N LEU A 218 14.57 -4.13 9.39
CA LEU A 218 15.80 -3.59 9.97
C LEU A 218 15.90 -2.06 9.90
N HIS A 219 15.52 -1.45 8.75
CA HIS A 219 15.67 -0.01 8.53
C HIS A 219 14.39 0.81 8.83
N ILE A 220 13.30 0.15 9.26
CA ILE A 220 12.08 0.87 9.67
C ILE A 220 12.33 1.86 10.81
N PRO A 221 13.02 1.49 11.92
CA PRO A 221 13.22 2.43 13.02
C PRO A 221 14.01 3.69 12.64
N PRO A 222 15.17 3.63 12.00
CA PRO A 222 15.90 4.84 11.60
C PRO A 222 15.20 5.63 10.49
N GLY A 223 14.51 4.98 9.55
CA GLY A 223 13.75 5.64 8.49
C GLY A 223 12.59 6.46 9.05
N ALA A 224 11.80 5.88 9.95
CA ALA A 224 10.69 6.56 10.60
C ALA A 224 11.14 7.70 11.52
N GLU A 225 12.23 7.50 12.29
CA GLU A 225 12.81 8.55 13.15
C GLU A 225 13.27 9.75 12.30
N ARG A 226 13.94 9.49 11.16
CA ARG A 226 14.37 10.54 10.23
C ARG A 226 13.16 11.31 9.67
N ALA A 227 12.12 10.60 9.27
CA ALA A 227 10.90 11.20 8.72
C ALA A 227 10.18 12.06 9.77
N LEU A 228 10.02 11.56 11.00
CA LEU A 228 9.42 12.32 12.10
C LEU A 228 10.20 13.60 12.37
N LYS A 229 11.52 13.51 12.54
CA LYS A 229 12.38 14.69 12.76
C LYS A 229 12.29 15.70 11.63
N GLY A 230 12.19 15.23 10.38
CA GLY A 230 12.00 16.10 9.22
C GLY A 230 10.70 16.86 9.28
N VAL A 231 9.59 16.19 9.57
CA VAL A 231 8.27 16.81 9.71
C VAL A 231 8.24 17.83 10.86
N LEU A 232 8.84 17.51 12.03
CA LEU A 232 8.94 18.45 13.15
C LEU A 232 9.80 19.67 12.81
N ALA A 233 10.90 19.48 12.08
CA ALA A 233 11.75 20.57 11.62
C ALA A 233 11.04 21.47 10.61
N GLU A 234 10.24 20.93 9.70
CA GLU A 234 9.41 21.73 8.79
C GLU A 234 8.34 22.53 9.54
N CYS A 235 7.69 21.96 10.56
CA CYS A 235 6.76 22.70 11.44
C CYS A 235 7.46 23.86 12.15
N ALA A 236 8.66 23.63 12.68
CA ALA A 236 9.43 24.68 13.32
C ALA A 236 9.82 25.84 12.37
N GLN A 237 9.90 25.60 11.07
CA GLN A 237 10.20 26.61 10.04
C GLN A 237 8.92 27.32 9.53
N GLU A 238 7.74 26.70 9.65
CA GLU A 238 6.48 27.31 9.26
C GLU A 238 5.93 28.20 10.38
N ALA A 239 5.79 29.49 10.12
CA ALA A 239 5.45 30.49 11.15
C ALA A 239 4.18 30.16 11.94
N ALA A 240 3.12 29.67 11.27
CA ALA A 240 1.86 29.33 11.93
C ALA A 240 2.01 28.07 12.82
N CYS A 241 2.70 27.05 12.33
CA CYS A 241 2.95 25.82 13.07
C CYS A 241 3.84 26.07 14.29
N HIS A 242 4.95 26.80 14.11
CA HIS A 242 5.83 27.19 15.21
C HIS A 242 5.14 28.02 16.28
N ALA A 243 4.27 28.96 15.87
CA ALA A 243 3.50 29.77 16.81
C ALA A 243 2.49 28.95 17.61
N ALA A 244 1.85 27.94 16.98
CA ALA A 244 0.91 27.04 17.63
C ALA A 244 1.61 26.02 18.56
N PHE A 245 2.79 25.53 18.17
CA PHE A 245 3.50 24.45 18.85
C PHE A 245 4.99 24.80 19.11
N PRO A 246 5.29 25.83 19.90
CA PRO A 246 6.67 26.34 20.07
C PRO A 246 7.60 25.36 20.80
N LYS A 247 7.07 24.30 21.43
CA LYS A 247 7.81 23.28 22.19
C LYS A 247 7.57 21.86 21.67
N LEU A 248 7.26 21.73 20.40
CA LEU A 248 6.83 20.47 19.80
C LEU A 248 7.81 19.30 19.99
N GLU A 249 9.12 19.57 19.92
CA GLU A 249 10.16 18.55 20.16
C GLU A 249 10.17 18.09 21.63
N GLU A 250 10.02 19.03 22.59
CA GLU A 250 9.89 18.70 24.02
C GLU A 250 8.61 17.88 24.27
N GLU A 251 7.50 18.28 23.64
CA GLU A 251 6.20 17.59 23.73
C GLU A 251 6.28 16.17 23.15
N SER A 252 6.92 15.98 22.00
CA SER A 252 7.19 14.66 21.44
C SER A 252 7.96 13.77 22.43
N ASN A 253 9.00 14.30 23.05
CA ASN A 253 9.78 13.58 24.06
C ASN A 253 8.92 13.21 25.29
N VAL A 254 8.01 14.09 25.73
CA VAL A 254 7.06 13.80 26.82
C VAL A 254 6.14 12.63 26.44
N VAL A 255 5.61 12.62 25.20
CA VAL A 255 4.74 11.55 24.69
C VAL A 255 5.46 10.18 24.77
N TRP A 256 6.65 10.09 24.19
CA TRP A 256 7.41 8.83 24.16
C TRP A 256 7.91 8.39 25.53
N SER A 257 8.30 9.33 26.40
CA SER A 257 8.66 9.05 27.79
C SER A 257 7.47 8.53 28.61
N THR A 258 6.27 9.10 28.40
CA THR A 258 5.04 8.66 29.07
C THR A 258 4.65 7.24 28.65
N LEU A 259 4.63 6.97 27.34
CA LEU A 259 4.37 5.64 26.80
C LEU A 259 5.44 4.60 27.19
N GLY A 260 6.66 5.03 27.45
CA GLY A 260 7.74 4.18 27.96
C GLY A 260 7.55 3.70 29.39
N LYS A 261 6.68 4.37 30.19
CA LYS A 261 6.33 3.96 31.57
C LYS A 261 5.23 2.91 31.60
N GLY A 262 4.49 2.73 30.51
CA GLY A 262 3.41 1.76 30.37
C GLY A 262 2.32 2.25 29.41
N PRO A 263 1.34 1.39 29.11
CA PRO A 263 0.23 1.74 28.24
C PRO A 263 -0.61 2.89 28.83
N VAL A 264 -1.14 3.72 27.93
CA VAL A 264 -2.05 4.82 28.27
C VAL A 264 -3.49 4.49 27.86
N ARG A 265 -4.46 5.15 28.49
CA ARG A 265 -5.86 5.05 28.07
C ARG A 265 -6.12 5.97 26.89
N ALA A 266 -6.88 5.46 25.92
CA ALA A 266 -7.45 6.22 24.83
C ALA A 266 -8.90 5.77 24.59
N ARG A 267 -9.69 6.58 23.88
CA ARG A 267 -11.08 6.27 23.57
C ARG A 267 -11.30 6.36 22.06
N VAL A 268 -11.51 5.20 21.43
CA VAL A 268 -11.72 5.11 19.98
C VAL A 268 -13.17 4.77 19.64
N LEU A 269 -13.63 5.12 18.44
CA LEU A 269 -14.92 4.65 17.97
C LEU A 269 -14.82 3.21 17.47
N ASN A 270 -15.75 2.36 17.94
CA ASN A 270 -15.86 0.99 17.44
C ASN A 270 -16.31 1.02 15.97
N PRO A 271 -15.55 0.47 15.01
CA PRO A 271 -15.89 0.52 13.58
C PRO A 271 -17.23 -0.13 13.22
N LYS A 272 -17.70 -1.09 14.02
CA LYS A 272 -18.99 -1.75 13.79
C LYS A 272 -20.16 -1.00 14.40
N THR A 273 -19.98 -0.53 15.65
CA THR A 273 -21.09 0.04 16.40
C THR A 273 -21.09 1.54 16.44
N GLY A 274 -19.94 2.20 16.12
CA GLY A 274 -19.76 3.64 16.29
C GLY A 274 -19.75 4.11 17.74
N GLU A 275 -19.78 3.18 18.73
CA GLU A 275 -19.77 3.54 20.13
C GLU A 275 -18.36 3.84 20.61
N PRO A 276 -18.17 4.90 21.43
CA PRO A 276 -16.90 5.17 22.06
C PRO A 276 -16.48 4.02 22.98
N THR A 277 -15.30 3.47 22.75
CA THR A 277 -14.75 2.32 23.47
C THR A 277 -13.39 2.68 24.06
N ASP A 278 -13.21 2.45 25.36
CA ASP A 278 -11.93 2.65 26.04
C ASP A 278 -10.96 1.53 25.64
N VAL A 279 -9.75 1.91 25.28
CA VAL A 279 -8.67 1.01 24.87
C VAL A 279 -7.37 1.34 25.60
N SER A 280 -6.48 0.36 25.67
CA SER A 280 -5.14 0.50 26.22
C SER A 280 -4.16 0.61 25.04
N LEU A 281 -3.51 1.76 24.88
CA LEU A 281 -2.55 2.05 23.82
C LEU A 281 -1.12 1.84 24.33
N SER A 282 -0.44 0.82 23.82
CA SER A 282 0.98 0.58 24.11
C SER A 282 1.88 1.54 23.35
N ARG A 283 3.14 1.65 23.77
CA ARG A 283 4.16 2.43 23.06
C ARG A 283 4.35 1.95 21.62
N ASP A 284 4.40 0.63 21.41
CA ASP A 284 4.62 0.03 20.09
C ASP A 284 3.50 0.41 19.11
N LEU A 285 2.25 0.38 19.57
CA LEU A 285 1.11 0.76 18.76
C LEU A 285 1.01 2.25 18.50
N ALA A 286 1.33 3.07 19.51
CA ALA A 286 1.43 4.51 19.32
C ALA A 286 2.49 4.87 18.28
N ALA A 287 3.63 4.19 18.32
CA ALA A 287 4.69 4.35 17.35
C ALA A 287 4.24 3.97 15.92
N GLU A 288 3.50 2.86 15.76
CA GLU A 288 2.90 2.51 14.46
C GLU A 288 1.88 3.55 14.00
N GLY A 289 1.03 4.05 14.90
CA GLY A 289 0.05 5.08 14.56
C GLY A 289 0.72 6.33 14.00
N VAL A 290 1.75 6.84 14.66
CA VAL A 290 2.54 7.99 14.18
C VAL A 290 3.28 7.65 12.87
N ARG A 291 3.89 6.46 12.78
CA ARG A 291 4.57 6.02 11.55
C ARG A 291 3.62 5.99 10.35
N TYR A 292 2.39 5.49 10.51
CA TYR A 292 1.40 5.50 9.44
C TYR A 292 1.00 6.91 9.01
N MET A 293 0.99 7.88 9.92
CA MET A 293 0.77 9.28 9.55
C MET A 293 1.88 9.82 8.63
N LEU A 294 3.11 9.35 8.77
CA LEU A 294 4.24 9.77 7.94
C LEU A 294 4.21 9.17 6.52
N TYR A 295 3.28 8.24 6.22
CA TYR A 295 3.18 7.63 4.89
C TYR A 295 2.65 8.60 3.82
N SER A 296 1.80 9.56 4.19
CA SER A 296 1.29 10.58 3.27
C SER A 296 1.56 11.99 3.79
N SER A 297 1.72 12.96 2.89
CA SER A 297 1.94 14.36 3.28
C SER A 297 0.71 14.97 3.95
N SER A 298 -0.51 14.54 3.57
CA SER A 298 -1.74 15.00 4.23
C SER A 298 -1.79 14.59 5.69
N ALA A 299 -1.54 13.32 6.00
CA ALA A 299 -1.54 12.83 7.37
C ALA A 299 -0.32 13.34 8.17
N ALA A 300 0.85 13.47 7.54
CA ALA A 300 2.04 14.06 8.18
C ALA A 300 1.79 15.52 8.60
N GLY A 301 0.98 16.26 7.84
CA GLY A 301 0.55 17.60 8.20
C GLY A 301 -0.25 17.73 9.52
N GLU A 302 -0.79 16.60 10.03
CA GLU A 302 -1.51 16.55 11.32
C GLU A 302 -0.60 16.12 12.50
N VAL A 303 0.60 15.60 12.25
CA VAL A 303 1.50 15.08 13.28
C VAL A 303 1.80 16.08 14.40
N PRO A 304 2.09 17.38 14.11
CA PRO A 304 2.30 18.38 15.15
C PRO A 304 1.12 18.51 16.13
N ALA A 305 -0.09 18.65 15.61
CA ALA A 305 -1.31 18.79 16.42
C ALA A 305 -1.59 17.51 17.24
N VAL A 306 -1.37 16.33 16.66
CA VAL A 306 -1.57 15.03 17.32
C VAL A 306 -0.57 14.84 18.46
N LEU A 307 0.70 15.17 18.28
CA LEU A 307 1.71 15.07 19.34
C LEU A 307 1.46 16.08 20.46
N HIS A 308 1.04 17.30 20.11
CA HIS A 308 0.64 18.31 21.09
C HIS A 308 -0.54 17.82 21.95
N GLN A 309 -1.62 17.30 21.34
CA GLN A 309 -2.76 16.74 22.05
C GLN A 309 -2.33 15.58 22.97
N ALA A 310 -1.47 14.68 22.48
CA ALA A 310 -0.96 13.56 23.27
C ALA A 310 -0.10 14.02 24.46
N ALA A 311 0.72 15.05 24.32
CA ALA A 311 1.50 15.65 25.40
C ALA A 311 0.61 16.27 26.50
N LEU A 312 -0.59 16.74 26.12
CA LEU A 312 -1.63 17.22 27.04
C LEU A 312 -2.48 16.08 27.65
N GLY A 313 -2.22 14.81 27.26
CA GLY A 313 -2.86 13.60 27.81
C GLY A 313 -3.96 13.01 26.93
N ASP A 314 -4.30 13.59 25.76
CA ASP A 314 -5.26 13.01 24.82
C ASP A 314 -4.56 12.18 23.74
N TYR A 315 -4.49 10.87 23.96
CA TYR A 315 -3.90 9.91 23.03
C TYR A 315 -4.91 9.33 22.03
N THR A 316 -6.14 9.81 22.02
CA THR A 316 -7.20 9.31 21.13
C THR A 316 -6.83 9.41 19.65
N PRO A 317 -6.25 10.53 19.14
CA PRO A 317 -5.86 10.61 17.74
C PRO A 317 -4.83 9.54 17.32
N ILE A 318 -3.84 9.28 18.18
CA ILE A 318 -2.80 8.26 17.91
C ILE A 318 -3.43 6.86 17.90
N ALA A 319 -4.31 6.56 18.87
CA ALA A 319 -4.98 5.27 18.97
C ALA A 319 -5.87 4.98 17.75
N GLU A 320 -6.59 5.98 17.26
CA GLU A 320 -7.41 5.84 16.06
C GLU A 320 -6.56 5.63 14.79
N ARG A 321 -5.42 6.32 14.67
CA ARG A 321 -4.47 6.09 13.57
C ARG A 321 -3.89 4.68 13.62
N ALA A 322 -3.51 4.20 14.81
CA ALA A 322 -3.02 2.85 14.99
C ALA A 322 -4.08 1.80 14.62
N LEU A 323 -5.32 1.99 15.05
CA LEU A 323 -6.44 1.10 14.72
C LEU A 323 -6.72 1.09 13.22
N SER A 324 -6.83 2.27 12.59
CA SER A 324 -7.06 2.41 11.15
C SER A 324 -5.97 1.69 10.33
N GLY A 325 -4.69 1.91 10.65
CA GLY A 325 -3.59 1.23 9.97
C GLY A 325 -3.65 -0.30 10.13
N ARG A 326 -4.06 -0.80 11.30
CA ARG A 326 -4.26 -2.25 11.52
C ARG A 326 -5.38 -2.81 10.65
N LEU A 327 -6.52 -2.13 10.61
CA LEU A 327 -7.68 -2.56 9.82
C LEU A 327 -7.34 -2.57 8.32
N GLN A 328 -6.59 -1.58 7.86
CA GLN A 328 -6.15 -1.50 6.47
C GLN A 328 -5.22 -2.67 6.09
N ILE A 329 -4.21 -3.00 6.90
CA ILE A 329 -3.31 -4.15 6.64
C ILE A 329 -4.12 -5.44 6.51
N VAL A 330 -5.14 -5.64 7.36
CA VAL A 330 -5.99 -6.84 7.30
C VAL A 330 -6.85 -6.85 6.04
N ALA A 331 -7.33 -5.69 5.61
CA ALA A 331 -8.21 -5.59 4.44
C ALA A 331 -7.47 -5.78 3.11
N THR A 332 -6.22 -5.31 3.00
CA THR A 332 -5.50 -5.23 1.71
C THR A 332 -4.38 -6.25 1.57
N GLY A 333 -3.88 -6.81 2.67
CA GLY A 333 -2.66 -7.61 2.66
C GLY A 333 -2.85 -9.10 2.97
N SER A 334 -2.19 -9.97 2.21
CA SER A 334 -2.05 -11.40 2.51
C SER A 334 -0.91 -11.61 3.51
N THR A 335 -1.23 -11.66 4.82
CA THR A 335 -0.21 -11.80 5.89
C THR A 335 0.64 -13.06 5.75
N GLY A 336 0.06 -14.18 5.27
CA GLY A 336 0.83 -15.40 5.01
C GLY A 336 1.86 -15.21 3.91
N MET A 337 1.54 -14.45 2.85
CA MET A 337 2.52 -14.09 1.82
C MET A 337 3.61 -13.18 2.38
N TYR A 338 3.23 -12.15 3.17
CA TYR A 338 4.21 -11.31 3.87
C TYR A 338 5.21 -12.15 4.69
N LEU A 339 4.71 -13.11 5.47
CA LEU A 339 5.57 -13.98 6.26
C LEU A 339 6.40 -14.94 5.40
N SER A 340 5.85 -15.50 4.32
CA SER A 340 6.59 -16.40 3.42
C SER A 340 7.78 -15.70 2.76
N VAL A 341 7.58 -14.46 2.30
CA VAL A 341 8.67 -13.64 1.74
C VAL A 341 9.67 -13.23 2.83
N THR A 342 9.22 -12.54 3.87
CA THR A 342 10.15 -11.91 4.82
C THR A 342 10.87 -12.92 5.71
N CYS A 343 10.26 -14.08 5.99
CA CYS A 343 10.91 -15.15 6.73
C CYS A 343 11.92 -15.97 5.87
N ALA A 344 11.87 -15.84 4.56
CA ALA A 344 12.87 -16.43 3.65
C ALA A 344 13.97 -15.44 3.27
N GLU A 345 13.58 -14.20 2.93
CA GLU A 345 14.40 -13.23 2.22
C GLU A 345 15.05 -12.18 3.15
N ASP A 346 14.46 -11.88 4.31
CA ASP A 346 14.86 -10.77 5.19
C ASP A 346 15.33 -11.22 6.58
N VAL A 347 14.41 -11.66 7.42
CA VAL A 347 14.62 -11.88 8.86
C VAL A 347 15.80 -12.82 9.18
N PRO A 348 16.04 -13.93 8.43
CA PRO A 348 17.15 -14.82 8.70
C PRO A 348 18.54 -14.20 8.47
N TRP A 349 18.58 -13.08 7.78
CA TRP A 349 19.81 -12.38 7.38
C TRP A 349 20.09 -11.13 8.21
N ILE A 350 19.23 -10.82 9.20
CA ILE A 350 19.41 -9.71 10.13
C ILE A 350 20.34 -10.11 11.28
N ASP A 351 21.38 -9.34 11.50
CA ASP A 351 22.18 -9.43 12.73
C ASP A 351 21.38 -8.81 13.89
N PRO A 352 21.07 -9.57 14.96
CA PRO A 352 20.34 -9.04 16.11
C PRO A 352 20.98 -7.81 16.77
N LYS A 353 22.32 -7.75 16.80
CA LYS A 353 23.05 -6.59 17.38
C LYS A 353 22.89 -5.35 16.50
N GLU A 354 22.84 -5.53 15.20
CA GLU A 354 22.59 -4.44 14.27
C GLU A 354 21.15 -3.92 14.41
N ALA A 355 20.19 -4.82 14.53
CA ALA A 355 18.78 -4.43 14.77
C ALA A 355 18.63 -3.63 16.06
N GLU A 356 19.25 -4.07 17.17
CA GLU A 356 19.27 -3.34 18.43
C GLU A 356 19.93 -1.96 18.28
N ARG A 357 21.08 -1.89 17.62
CA ARG A 357 21.82 -0.63 17.40
C ARG A 357 21.02 0.38 16.58
N LEU A 358 20.34 -0.07 15.49
CA LEU A 358 19.55 0.81 14.62
C LEU A 358 18.24 1.26 15.26
N ALA A 359 17.67 0.44 16.13
CA ALA A 359 16.47 0.78 16.87
C ALA A 359 16.72 1.70 18.07
N ALA A 360 17.96 1.72 18.59
CA ALA A 360 18.29 2.48 19.79
C ALA A 360 18.05 3.98 19.61
N GLY A 361 17.32 4.58 20.55
CA GLY A 361 17.02 6.02 20.56
C GLY A 361 15.94 6.46 19.56
N THR A 362 15.33 5.53 18.80
CA THR A 362 14.21 5.84 17.92
C THR A 362 12.87 5.73 18.64
N PHE A 363 11.86 6.47 18.15
CA PHE A 363 10.52 6.35 18.73
C PHE A 363 9.88 4.98 18.45
N ILE A 364 10.25 4.32 17.34
CA ILE A 364 9.80 2.97 16.99
C ILE A 364 10.36 1.93 17.96
N GLY A 365 11.66 1.96 18.27
CA GLY A 365 12.32 0.88 19.00
C GLY A 365 12.46 -0.41 18.17
N ASP A 366 12.72 -1.53 18.83
CA ASP A 366 13.04 -2.82 18.19
C ASP A 366 11.87 -3.80 18.06
N TYR A 367 10.67 -3.43 18.54
CA TYR A 367 9.53 -4.34 18.65
C TYR A 367 9.16 -5.02 17.32
N ARG A 368 9.30 -4.30 16.18
CA ARG A 368 9.00 -4.86 14.86
C ARG A 368 9.90 -6.05 14.56
N TYR A 369 11.20 -5.90 14.78
CA TYR A 369 12.15 -6.99 14.57
C TYR A 369 11.92 -8.14 15.55
N VAL A 370 11.74 -7.84 16.84
CA VAL A 370 11.52 -8.85 17.89
C VAL A 370 10.29 -9.70 17.57
N GLN A 371 9.16 -9.08 17.26
CA GLN A 371 7.92 -9.77 16.96
C GLN A 371 7.97 -10.54 15.63
N GLN A 372 8.55 -9.94 14.58
CA GLN A 372 8.67 -10.59 13.28
C GLN A 372 9.62 -11.79 13.32
N ARG A 373 10.73 -11.69 14.05
CA ARG A 373 11.63 -12.81 14.29
C ARG A 373 10.92 -13.97 15.01
N ALA A 374 10.11 -13.66 16.02
CA ALA A 374 9.32 -14.68 16.72
C ALA A 374 8.28 -15.34 15.81
N ALA A 375 7.62 -14.57 14.95
CA ALA A 375 6.71 -15.09 13.94
C ALA A 375 7.42 -15.99 12.91
N CYS A 376 8.57 -15.56 12.40
CA CYS A 376 9.38 -16.34 11.47
C CYS A 376 9.97 -17.63 12.07
N ALA A 377 10.13 -17.70 13.39
CA ALA A 377 10.49 -18.96 14.06
C ALA A 377 9.37 -20.02 13.97
N LEU A 378 8.12 -19.58 13.77
CA LEU A 378 6.97 -20.46 13.58
C LEU A 378 6.65 -20.72 12.09
N TRP A 379 7.14 -19.89 11.18
CA TRP A 379 6.77 -19.94 9.75
C TRP A 379 7.76 -20.75 8.92
N PRO A 380 7.30 -21.55 7.93
CA PRO A 380 8.19 -22.32 7.05
C PRO A 380 9.09 -21.38 6.23
N LYS A 381 10.37 -21.66 6.24
CA LYS A 381 11.36 -20.86 5.52
C LYS A 381 11.60 -21.43 4.11
N GLY A 382 11.29 -20.62 3.09
CA GLY A 382 11.66 -20.86 1.71
C GLY A 382 13.17 -20.72 1.46
N SER A 383 13.64 -21.22 0.33
CA SER A 383 15.01 -20.99 -0.13
C SER A 383 15.09 -19.81 -1.08
N ILE A 384 16.18 -19.07 -1.01
CA ILE A 384 16.49 -17.98 -1.94
C ILE A 384 17.71 -18.38 -2.81
N PRO A 385 17.77 -17.93 -4.07
CA PRO A 385 18.92 -18.18 -4.93
C PRO A 385 20.21 -17.59 -4.34
N LYS A 386 21.34 -18.21 -4.67
CA LYS A 386 22.65 -17.61 -4.35
C LYS A 386 22.76 -16.23 -4.97
N GLY A 387 23.27 -15.26 -4.21
CA GLY A 387 23.39 -13.88 -4.66
C GLY A 387 22.07 -13.09 -4.67
N PHE A 388 20.99 -13.60 -4.06
CA PHE A 388 19.70 -12.91 -4.01
C PHE A 388 19.81 -11.50 -3.41
N LEU A 389 20.58 -11.36 -2.34
CA LEU A 389 20.79 -10.08 -1.64
C LEU A 389 21.85 -9.17 -2.30
N GLU A 390 22.50 -9.63 -3.36
CA GLU A 390 23.45 -8.80 -4.09
C GLU A 390 22.71 -7.72 -4.90
N PRO A 391 23.29 -6.52 -5.10
CA PRO A 391 22.71 -5.50 -5.96
C PRO A 391 22.46 -6.00 -7.39
N VAL A 392 21.47 -5.41 -8.05
CA VAL A 392 21.14 -5.73 -9.45
C VAL A 392 21.91 -4.79 -10.37
N ASP A 393 22.77 -5.36 -11.21
CA ASP A 393 23.41 -4.68 -12.32
C ASP A 393 22.66 -5.04 -13.62
N ALA A 394 21.90 -4.09 -14.15
CA ALA A 394 21.12 -4.30 -15.37
C ALA A 394 21.10 -3.01 -16.20
N PRO A 395 21.36 -3.10 -17.54
CA PRO A 395 21.40 -1.94 -18.42
C PRO A 395 19.99 -1.46 -18.84
N VAL A 396 19.00 -1.65 -18.00
CA VAL A 396 17.61 -1.25 -18.20
C VAL A 396 17.47 0.24 -17.85
N PRO A 397 16.86 1.07 -18.71
CA PRO A 397 16.47 2.42 -18.31
C PRO A 397 15.57 2.41 -17.09
N THR A 398 15.98 3.08 -16.00
CA THR A 398 15.30 3.00 -14.71
C THR A 398 15.09 4.39 -14.10
N LEU A 399 13.85 4.72 -13.77
CA LEU A 399 13.48 5.91 -13.02
C LEU A 399 13.23 5.52 -11.56
N LEU A 400 13.94 6.14 -10.61
CA LEU A 400 13.78 5.92 -9.17
C LEU A 400 13.09 7.14 -8.57
N ILE A 401 12.06 6.93 -7.76
CA ILE A 401 11.26 7.99 -7.14
C ILE A 401 11.14 7.72 -5.65
N SER A 402 11.45 8.72 -4.84
CA SER A 402 11.35 8.64 -3.37
C SER A 402 10.71 9.91 -2.81
N GLY A 403 9.90 9.77 -1.78
CA GLY A 403 9.48 10.91 -0.97
C GLY A 403 10.58 11.35 -0.01
N MET A 404 10.74 12.67 0.19
CA MET A 404 11.79 13.22 1.07
C MET A 404 11.67 12.69 2.50
N TRP A 405 10.46 12.55 3.01
CA TRP A 405 10.15 12.08 4.37
C TRP A 405 9.52 10.69 4.42
N ASP A 406 9.84 9.85 3.41
CA ASP A 406 9.41 8.45 3.41
C ASP A 406 9.95 7.73 4.67
N PRO A 407 9.06 7.18 5.54
CA PRO A 407 9.44 6.48 6.76
C PRO A 407 9.78 5.01 6.55
N ALA A 408 9.53 4.46 5.35
CA ALA A 408 9.68 3.05 5.03
C ALA A 408 10.83 2.79 4.06
N THR A 409 10.93 3.61 3.00
CA THR A 409 11.91 3.48 1.91
C THR A 409 12.53 4.86 1.61
N PRO A 410 13.39 5.35 2.49
CA PRO A 410 13.95 6.70 2.41
C PRO A 410 14.81 6.91 1.16
N PRO A 411 15.06 8.16 0.72
CA PRO A 411 15.78 8.47 -0.51
C PRO A 411 17.17 7.85 -0.65
N PHE A 412 17.88 7.61 0.45
CA PHE A 412 19.21 6.99 0.42
C PHE A 412 19.17 5.53 -0.07
N ASP A 413 18.01 4.85 0.04
CA ASP A 413 17.81 3.51 -0.52
C ASP A 413 17.80 3.55 -2.05
N ALA A 414 17.15 4.56 -2.64
CA ALA A 414 17.18 4.78 -4.08
C ALA A 414 18.58 5.16 -4.57
N GLU A 415 19.31 5.99 -3.81
CA GLU A 415 20.70 6.33 -4.11
C GLU A 415 21.61 5.09 -4.09
N GLN A 416 21.38 4.17 -3.14
CA GLN A 416 22.12 2.92 -3.07
C GLN A 416 21.88 2.05 -4.31
N VAL A 417 20.61 1.87 -4.71
CA VAL A 417 20.24 1.08 -5.90
C VAL A 417 20.77 1.73 -7.18
N ALA A 418 20.69 3.05 -7.30
CA ALA A 418 21.15 3.79 -8.48
C ALA A 418 22.64 3.59 -8.80
N ARG A 419 23.48 3.32 -7.77
CA ARG A 419 24.93 3.07 -7.97
C ARG A 419 25.22 1.85 -8.85
N TYR A 420 24.28 0.90 -8.92
CA TYR A 420 24.40 -0.34 -9.67
C TYR A 420 23.57 -0.36 -10.96
N LEU A 421 22.77 0.68 -11.22
CA LEU A 421 21.96 0.80 -12.43
C LEU A 421 22.53 1.88 -13.34
N PRO A 422 23.32 1.52 -14.38
CA PRO A 422 24.10 2.47 -15.18
C PRO A 422 23.22 3.42 -16.01
N LYS A 423 21.95 3.08 -16.21
CA LYS A 423 20.96 3.90 -16.94
C LYS A 423 19.83 4.28 -15.98
N SER A 424 20.15 5.00 -14.91
CA SER A 424 19.15 5.40 -13.93
C SER A 424 19.11 6.91 -13.68
N LEU A 425 17.95 7.38 -13.23
CA LEU A 425 17.71 8.75 -12.74
C LEU A 425 16.92 8.66 -11.44
N SER A 426 17.47 9.25 -10.38
CA SER A 426 16.79 9.35 -9.09
C SER A 426 16.12 10.71 -8.91
N ILE A 427 14.87 10.70 -8.45
CA ILE A 427 14.08 11.87 -8.11
C ILE A 427 13.67 11.76 -6.65
N VAL A 428 13.91 12.83 -5.89
CA VAL A 428 13.40 12.99 -4.52
C VAL A 428 12.31 14.04 -4.54
N VAL A 429 11.11 13.66 -4.17
CA VAL A 429 9.95 14.57 -4.14
C VAL A 429 9.93 15.32 -2.80
N PRO A 430 10.02 16.66 -2.82
CA PRO A 430 10.00 17.46 -1.60
C PRO A 430 8.73 17.20 -0.78
N HIS A 431 8.84 17.18 0.55
CA HIS A 431 7.73 16.96 1.48
C HIS A 431 6.98 15.62 1.33
N GLY A 432 7.36 14.77 0.38
CA GLY A 432 6.71 13.48 0.12
C GLY A 432 6.96 12.48 1.23
N GLY A 433 5.94 11.70 1.58
CA GLY A 433 6.02 10.49 2.39
C GLY A 433 6.27 9.25 1.55
N HIS A 434 5.75 8.09 1.99
CA HIS A 434 5.75 6.85 1.21
C HIS A 434 4.76 6.90 0.04
N SER A 435 3.68 7.67 0.17
CA SER A 435 2.85 8.16 -0.93
C SER A 435 2.99 9.67 -1.08
N LEU A 436 2.56 10.21 -2.23
CA LEU A 436 2.59 11.64 -2.51
C LEU A 436 1.24 12.32 -2.23
N ASP A 437 0.31 11.60 -1.60
CA ASP A 437 -1.02 12.11 -1.28
C ASP A 437 -0.95 13.36 -0.41
N GLY A 438 -1.74 14.36 -0.77
CA GLY A 438 -1.81 15.66 -0.09
C GLY A 438 -0.77 16.67 -0.55
N LEU A 439 0.09 16.34 -1.51
CA LEU A 439 0.95 17.32 -2.18
C LEU A 439 0.22 18.00 -3.33
N GLU A 440 0.57 19.25 -3.57
CA GLU A 440 0.12 20.06 -4.71
C GLU A 440 1.18 20.03 -5.82
N GLY A 441 0.74 19.91 -7.09
CA GLY A 441 1.64 19.80 -8.24
C GLY A 441 2.23 18.40 -8.47
N VAL A 442 1.70 17.38 -7.81
CA VAL A 442 2.18 15.99 -7.88
C VAL A 442 1.98 15.36 -9.25
N GLU A 443 1.06 15.90 -10.07
CA GLU A 443 0.84 15.48 -11.46
C GLU A 443 2.12 15.57 -12.32
N CYS A 444 3.07 16.40 -11.88
CA CYS A 444 4.41 16.45 -12.46
C CYS A 444 5.08 15.07 -12.43
N VAL A 445 5.00 14.35 -11.31
CA VAL A 445 5.64 13.04 -11.14
C VAL A 445 5.02 12.02 -12.08
N THR A 446 3.69 11.94 -12.14
CA THR A 446 2.97 11.05 -13.07
C THR A 446 3.29 11.38 -14.53
N ASN A 447 3.33 12.67 -14.90
CA ASN A 447 3.70 13.08 -16.25
C ASN A 447 5.15 12.69 -16.61
N LEU A 448 6.09 12.75 -15.67
CA LEU A 448 7.47 12.27 -15.88
C LEU A 448 7.52 10.76 -16.10
N GLN A 449 6.77 9.99 -15.34
CA GLN A 449 6.65 8.54 -15.53
C GLN A 449 6.08 8.21 -16.92
N ILE A 450 5.01 8.88 -17.33
CA ILE A 450 4.39 8.71 -18.66
C ILE A 450 5.41 9.04 -19.76
N GLN A 451 6.06 10.21 -19.70
CA GLN A 451 7.07 10.61 -20.68
C GLN A 451 8.23 9.60 -20.76
N PHE A 452 8.69 9.10 -19.62
CA PHE A 452 9.75 8.11 -19.55
C PHE A 452 9.36 6.80 -20.25
N VAL A 453 8.17 6.27 -19.95
CA VAL A 453 7.64 5.05 -20.58
C VAL A 453 7.43 5.26 -22.08
N GLU A 454 6.88 6.39 -22.50
CA GLU A 454 6.68 6.69 -23.92
C GLU A 454 8.00 6.72 -24.71
N ARG A 455 9.01 7.38 -24.19
CA ARG A 455 10.34 7.49 -24.81
C ARG A 455 11.13 6.19 -24.74
N GLY A 456 10.99 5.42 -23.67
CA GLY A 456 11.82 4.24 -23.37
C GLY A 456 13.27 4.60 -23.00
N SER A 457 13.53 5.87 -22.67
CA SER A 457 14.84 6.38 -22.24
C SER A 457 14.68 7.56 -21.30
N LEU A 458 15.74 7.85 -20.54
CA LEU A 458 15.82 9.01 -19.64
C LEU A 458 16.27 10.29 -20.35
N GLU A 459 16.71 10.18 -21.59
CA GLU A 459 17.24 11.29 -22.37
C GLU A 459 16.15 12.35 -22.61
N GLY A 460 16.48 13.60 -22.31
CA GLY A 460 15.58 14.75 -22.45
C GLY A 460 14.41 14.78 -21.45
N LEU A 461 14.43 13.96 -20.40
CA LEU A 461 13.45 14.04 -19.30
C LEU A 461 13.78 15.25 -18.42
N SER A 462 12.87 16.22 -18.35
CA SER A 462 13.06 17.46 -17.55
C SER A 462 12.38 17.33 -16.19
N THR A 463 13.17 17.35 -15.11
CA THR A 463 12.69 17.19 -13.73
C THR A 463 12.40 18.50 -13.00
N GLY A 464 12.56 19.67 -13.64
CA GLY A 464 12.44 20.98 -12.98
C GLY A 464 11.05 21.28 -12.38
N CYS A 465 10.00 20.54 -12.76
CA CYS A 465 8.70 20.68 -12.13
C CYS A 465 8.63 20.12 -10.71
N ILE A 466 9.56 19.24 -10.33
CA ILE A 466 9.64 18.66 -8.97
C ILE A 466 9.84 19.74 -7.91
N ASP A 467 10.66 20.76 -8.22
CA ASP A 467 10.93 21.88 -7.31
C ASP A 467 9.71 22.78 -7.05
N GLN A 468 8.64 22.57 -7.81
CA GLN A 468 7.38 23.33 -7.65
C GLN A 468 6.35 22.58 -6.82
N ILE A 469 6.60 21.32 -6.46
CA ILE A 469 5.72 20.53 -5.60
C ILE A 469 5.72 21.14 -4.20
N ARG A 470 4.53 21.29 -3.62
CA ARG A 470 4.32 21.91 -2.30
C ARG A 470 3.44 21.01 -1.44
N ARG A 471 3.70 21.03 -0.13
CA ARG A 471 2.74 20.53 0.85
C ARG A 471 1.76 21.63 1.27
N ARG A 472 0.63 21.24 1.77
CA ARG A 472 -0.30 22.15 2.45
C ARG A 472 0.28 22.59 3.80
N PRO A 473 -0.18 23.72 4.34
CA PRO A 473 0.18 24.16 5.69
C PRO A 473 -0.12 23.07 6.73
N PHE A 474 0.68 23.01 7.79
CA PHE A 474 0.40 22.15 8.93
C PHE A 474 -0.94 22.52 9.58
N ARG A 475 -1.64 21.50 10.06
CA ARG A 475 -2.81 21.70 10.89
C ARG A 475 -2.41 22.26 12.25
N VAL A 476 -2.96 23.40 12.63
CA VAL A 476 -2.70 24.04 13.92
C VAL A 476 -3.86 23.92 14.91
N GLU A 477 -5.06 23.56 14.45
CA GLU A 477 -6.21 23.29 15.30
C GLU A 477 -6.17 21.84 15.81
N PRO A 478 -6.67 21.58 17.03
CA PRO A 478 -6.87 20.22 17.53
C PRO A 478 -7.74 19.38 16.60
N LEU A 479 -7.51 18.07 16.60
CA LEU A 479 -8.40 17.14 15.93
C LEU A 479 -9.69 17.00 16.75
N GLU A 480 -10.80 17.46 16.20
CA GLU A 480 -12.12 17.28 16.82
C GLU A 480 -12.63 15.86 16.55
N LEU A 481 -12.64 15.04 17.60
CA LEU A 481 -13.07 13.63 17.52
C LEU A 481 -14.38 13.37 18.25
N LYS A 482 -14.95 14.40 18.91
CA LYS A 482 -16.17 14.27 19.69
C LYS A 482 -17.39 14.10 18.80
N VAL A 483 -18.10 13.00 18.97
CA VAL A 483 -19.36 12.74 18.28
C VAL A 483 -20.50 13.57 18.89
N ILE A 484 -21.34 14.14 18.04
CA ILE A 484 -22.55 14.86 18.40
C ILE A 484 -23.80 14.06 18.06
N ALA A 485 -24.93 14.35 18.70
CA ALA A 485 -26.24 13.83 18.29
C ALA A 485 -26.85 14.73 17.20
N LEU A 486 -27.45 14.12 16.20
CA LEU A 486 -28.25 14.80 15.18
C LEU A 486 -29.74 14.49 15.36
N SER A 487 -30.61 15.42 14.98
CA SER A 487 -32.05 15.17 14.92
C SER A 487 -32.40 14.23 13.77
N GLU A 488 -33.55 13.54 13.84
CA GLU A 488 -34.07 12.70 12.76
C GLU A 488 -34.22 13.47 11.43
N ALA A 489 -34.67 14.72 11.51
CA ALA A 489 -34.82 15.58 10.34
C ALA A 489 -33.45 15.93 9.71
N ASP A 490 -32.41 16.09 10.54
CA ASP A 490 -31.06 16.33 10.06
C ASP A 490 -30.44 15.11 9.40
N VAL A 491 -30.68 13.91 9.95
CA VAL A 491 -30.18 12.64 9.39
C VAL A 491 -30.80 12.38 8.01
N THR A 492 -32.12 12.57 7.88
CA THR A 492 -32.87 12.23 6.66
C THR A 492 -32.41 13.02 5.42
N LYS A 493 -31.92 14.26 5.59
CA LYS A 493 -31.47 15.10 4.46
C LYS A 493 -30.21 14.58 3.75
N PHE A 494 -29.42 13.72 4.41
CA PHE A 494 -28.18 13.18 3.85
C PHE A 494 -28.39 11.86 3.09
N LEU A 495 -29.54 11.20 3.28
CA LEU A 495 -29.82 9.90 2.65
C LEU A 495 -29.94 10.01 1.14
N GLY A 496 -29.43 9.04 0.40
CA GLY A 496 -29.58 8.95 -1.04
C GLY A 496 -28.31 8.51 -1.77
N SER A 497 -28.42 8.48 -3.09
CA SER A 497 -27.34 8.12 -4.01
C SER A 497 -26.58 9.36 -4.47
N TYR A 498 -25.28 9.25 -4.53
CA TYR A 498 -24.35 10.30 -4.91
C TYR A 498 -23.45 9.82 -6.05
N LEU A 499 -23.10 10.73 -6.94
CA LEU A 499 -22.14 10.48 -8.04
C LEU A 499 -20.94 11.40 -7.86
N GLU A 500 -19.79 10.93 -8.25
CA GLU A 500 -18.60 11.79 -8.32
C GLU A 500 -18.80 12.91 -9.35
N ASP A 501 -18.39 14.13 -8.99
CA ASP A 501 -18.47 15.30 -9.87
C ASP A 501 -17.38 15.21 -10.95
N GLY A 502 -17.76 14.68 -12.11
CA GLY A 502 -16.84 14.50 -13.24
C GLY A 502 -16.05 13.18 -13.24
N GLY A 503 -16.40 12.22 -12.38
CA GLY A 503 -15.72 10.93 -12.26
C GLY A 503 -16.69 9.73 -12.19
N PRO A 504 -16.12 8.52 -12.12
CA PRO A 504 -16.88 7.26 -12.18
C PRO A 504 -17.43 6.80 -10.83
N SER A 505 -16.93 7.35 -9.72
CA SER A 505 -17.23 6.86 -8.38
C SER A 505 -18.70 7.09 -8.02
N GLN A 506 -19.29 6.12 -7.33
CA GLN A 506 -20.64 6.19 -6.83
C GLN A 506 -20.65 5.84 -5.34
N ALA A 507 -21.46 6.58 -4.60
CA ALA A 507 -21.69 6.31 -3.19
C ALA A 507 -23.19 6.33 -2.88
N GLU A 508 -23.58 5.54 -1.89
CA GLU A 508 -24.93 5.56 -1.34
C GLU A 508 -24.86 5.83 0.16
N ILE A 509 -25.64 6.80 0.63
CA ILE A 509 -25.78 7.06 2.05
C ILE A 509 -27.09 6.46 2.51
N VAL A 510 -26.97 5.48 3.40
CA VAL A 510 -28.08 4.69 3.92
C VAL A 510 -28.16 4.79 5.43
N ARG A 511 -29.31 4.44 5.98
CA ARG A 511 -29.52 4.30 7.43
C ARG A 511 -29.62 2.83 7.80
N ARG A 512 -28.78 2.39 8.74
CA ARG A 512 -28.81 1.05 9.32
C ARG A 512 -28.70 1.17 10.86
N ASP A 513 -29.53 0.47 11.58
CA ASP A 513 -29.58 0.46 13.06
C ASP A 513 -29.59 1.88 13.67
N GLY A 514 -30.31 2.79 13.02
CA GLY A 514 -30.44 4.20 13.45
C GLY A 514 -29.24 5.09 13.11
N LYS A 515 -28.17 4.58 12.49
CA LYS A 515 -26.93 5.28 12.15
C LYS A 515 -26.78 5.46 10.64
N LEU A 516 -26.05 6.52 10.24
CA LEU A 516 -25.72 6.77 8.85
C LEU A 516 -24.51 5.92 8.44
N HIS A 517 -24.59 5.36 7.25
CA HIS A 517 -23.49 4.67 6.59
C HIS A 517 -23.29 5.24 5.19
N ILE A 518 -22.05 5.32 4.73
CA ILE A 518 -21.71 5.54 3.34
C ILE A 518 -21.20 4.24 2.74
N GLN A 519 -21.73 3.87 1.60
CA GLN A 519 -21.32 2.69 0.84
C GLN A 519 -20.74 3.17 -0.49
N PHE A 520 -19.46 2.90 -0.71
CA PHE A 520 -18.80 3.09 -2.00
C PHE A 520 -18.90 1.82 -2.82
N ALA A 521 -19.11 1.95 -4.13
CA ALA A 521 -19.29 0.79 -5.01
C ALA A 521 -18.04 -0.12 -5.07
N ALA A 522 -16.84 0.46 -4.94
CA ALA A 522 -15.56 -0.25 -5.03
C ALA A 522 -14.92 -0.55 -3.66
N GLU A 523 -15.18 0.26 -2.62
CA GLU A 523 -14.37 0.27 -1.39
C GLU A 523 -15.10 -0.28 -0.15
N GLY A 524 -16.40 -0.56 -0.24
CA GLY A 524 -17.21 -1.09 0.86
C GLY A 524 -18.03 -0.06 1.63
N GLU A 525 -18.42 -0.42 2.86
CA GLU A 525 -19.34 0.35 3.69
C GLU A 525 -18.65 0.86 4.95
N TYR A 526 -18.87 2.15 5.27
CA TYR A 526 -18.32 2.80 6.45
C TYR A 526 -19.43 3.49 7.25
N LEU A 527 -19.36 3.36 8.58
CA LEU A 527 -20.20 4.10 9.50
C LEU A 527 -19.80 5.58 9.51
N LEU A 528 -20.77 6.48 9.45
CA LEU A 528 -20.60 7.93 9.54
C LEU A 528 -20.88 8.43 10.96
N ALA A 529 -19.86 8.92 11.66
CA ALA A 529 -19.99 9.52 12.98
C ALA A 529 -20.06 11.06 12.86
N PRO A 530 -21.17 11.73 13.22
CA PRO A 530 -21.29 13.18 13.10
C PRO A 530 -20.41 13.88 14.15
N VAL A 531 -19.56 14.81 13.70
CA VAL A 531 -18.73 15.68 14.56
C VAL A 531 -19.15 17.15 14.48
N ALA A 532 -19.94 17.51 13.47
CA ALA A 532 -20.63 18.78 13.33
C ALA A 532 -21.93 18.57 12.53
N PRO A 533 -22.86 19.52 12.45
CA PRO A 533 -24.17 19.34 11.77
C PRO A 533 -24.10 18.87 10.31
N THR A 534 -23.00 19.13 9.61
CA THR A 534 -22.78 18.72 8.22
C THR A 534 -21.45 18.00 8.02
N ARG A 535 -20.79 17.60 9.11
CA ARG A 535 -19.44 17.00 9.06
C ARG A 535 -19.42 15.65 9.77
N PHE A 536 -18.96 14.62 9.07
CA PHE A 536 -18.97 13.23 9.53
C PHE A 536 -17.60 12.61 9.37
N ARG A 537 -17.16 11.87 10.38
CA ARG A 537 -15.97 11.02 10.27
C ARG A 537 -16.36 9.65 9.75
N LEU A 538 -15.53 9.06 8.92
CA LEU A 538 -15.62 7.65 8.57
C LEU A 538 -14.99 6.82 9.70
N VAL A 539 -15.79 6.01 10.38
CA VAL A 539 -15.32 5.25 11.53
C VAL A 539 -14.46 4.07 11.07
N GLY A 540 -13.29 3.92 11.68
CA GLY A 540 -12.31 2.89 11.30
C GLY A 540 -11.32 3.33 10.20
N VAL A 541 -11.54 4.51 9.59
CA VAL A 541 -10.61 5.10 8.62
C VAL A 541 -10.22 6.49 9.10
N SER A 542 -9.10 6.57 9.80
CA SER A 542 -8.64 7.82 10.41
C SER A 542 -8.19 8.81 9.34
N GLY A 543 -8.57 10.08 9.51
CA GLY A 543 -8.29 11.17 8.57
C GLY A 543 -9.41 11.43 7.58
N LEU A 544 -10.25 10.45 7.26
CA LEU A 544 -11.36 10.65 6.33
C LEU A 544 -12.56 11.33 7.00
N VAL A 545 -12.98 12.42 6.39
CA VAL A 545 -14.12 13.24 6.84
C VAL A 545 -15.00 13.59 5.65
N LEU A 546 -16.29 13.27 5.74
CA LEU A 546 -17.30 13.66 4.77
C LEU A 546 -17.94 14.98 5.21
N VAL A 547 -17.92 16.00 4.36
CA VAL A 547 -18.48 17.31 4.61
C VAL A 547 -19.56 17.60 3.59
N PHE A 548 -20.79 17.87 4.07
CA PHE A 548 -21.93 18.21 3.22
C PHE A 548 -22.07 19.71 3.04
N ASP A 549 -22.18 20.16 1.82
CA ASP A 549 -22.57 21.52 1.44
C ASP A 549 -24.10 21.57 1.36
N VAL A 550 -24.73 22.28 2.30
CA VAL A 550 -26.20 22.36 2.43
C VAL A 550 -26.67 23.78 2.17
N GLU A 551 -27.57 23.96 1.22
CA GLU A 551 -28.20 25.25 0.88
C GLU A 551 -29.73 25.12 0.85
N GLY A 552 -30.42 26.01 1.54
CA GLY A 552 -31.88 25.97 1.63
C GLY A 552 -32.46 24.68 2.21
N GLY A 553 -31.70 24.00 3.06
CA GLY A 553 -32.08 22.70 3.67
C GLY A 553 -31.82 21.46 2.80
N ALA A 554 -31.34 21.63 1.55
CA ALA A 554 -31.01 20.53 0.65
C ALA A 554 -29.49 20.38 0.48
N VAL A 555 -29.02 19.13 0.38
CA VAL A 555 -27.62 18.82 0.06
C VAL A 555 -27.33 19.19 -1.39
N ARG A 556 -26.29 19.98 -1.63
CA ARG A 556 -25.80 20.34 -2.97
C ARG A 556 -24.62 19.49 -3.39
N ALA A 557 -23.73 19.20 -2.44
CA ALA A 557 -22.57 18.35 -2.65
C ALA A 557 -22.14 17.70 -1.33
N ALA A 558 -21.32 16.67 -1.42
CA ALA A 558 -20.55 16.14 -0.30
C ALA A 558 -19.09 16.05 -0.72
N ARG A 559 -18.19 16.49 0.13
CA ARG A 559 -16.73 16.42 -0.10
C ARG A 559 -16.12 15.46 0.88
N LEU A 560 -15.44 14.45 0.35
CA LEU A 560 -14.59 13.59 1.16
C LEU A 560 -13.22 14.25 1.28
N LEU A 561 -12.78 14.43 2.50
CA LEU A 561 -11.48 15.01 2.83
C LEU A 561 -10.61 13.95 3.50
N ASP A 562 -9.35 13.83 3.09
CA ASP A 562 -8.32 13.09 3.83
C ASP A 562 -7.40 14.09 4.53
N SER A 563 -7.40 14.04 5.86
CA SER A 563 -6.60 14.94 6.71
C SER A 563 -6.73 16.42 6.30
N GLY A 564 -7.98 16.81 5.94
CA GLY A 564 -8.32 18.15 5.46
C GLY A 564 -8.14 18.37 3.95
N SER A 565 -7.51 17.47 3.23
CA SER A 565 -7.30 17.54 1.77
C SER A 565 -8.52 16.97 1.03
N PRO A 566 -9.16 17.70 0.09
CA PRO A 566 -10.24 17.14 -0.71
C PRO A 566 -9.71 16.03 -1.62
N VAL A 567 -10.31 14.84 -1.51
CA VAL A 567 -9.96 13.65 -2.32
C VAL A 567 -11.09 13.24 -3.25
N LEU A 568 -12.34 13.58 -2.88
CA LEU A 568 -13.51 13.24 -3.69
C LEU A 568 -14.61 14.27 -3.49
N LYS A 569 -15.27 14.68 -4.58
CA LYS A 569 -16.49 15.49 -4.54
C LYS A 569 -17.65 14.69 -5.12
N LEU A 570 -18.69 14.54 -4.34
CA LEU A 570 -19.91 13.84 -4.67
C LEU A 570 -21.07 14.82 -4.84
N VAL A 571 -21.90 14.61 -5.85
CA VAL A 571 -23.14 15.36 -6.05
C VAL A 571 -24.34 14.44 -5.96
N PRO A 572 -25.47 14.88 -5.38
CA PRO A 572 -26.66 14.05 -5.32
C PRO A 572 -27.11 13.62 -6.71
N LYS A 573 -27.40 12.34 -6.88
CA LYS A 573 -27.98 11.82 -8.11
C LYS A 573 -29.41 12.35 -8.25
N ALA A 574 -29.70 13.02 -9.37
CA ALA A 574 -31.05 13.48 -9.65
C ALA A 574 -32.03 12.30 -9.57
N PRO A 575 -33.21 12.45 -8.93
CA PRO A 575 -34.21 11.41 -8.96
C PRO A 575 -34.55 11.09 -10.43
N LYS A 576 -34.62 9.80 -10.77
CA LYS A 576 -35.07 9.41 -12.11
C LYS A 576 -36.44 10.05 -12.33
N ALA A 577 -36.57 10.87 -13.38
CA ALA A 577 -37.87 11.30 -13.84
C ALA A 577 -38.70 10.06 -14.16
N ASN A 578 -39.81 9.87 -13.43
CA ASN A 578 -40.76 8.78 -13.69
C ASN A 578 -41.45 8.97 -15.04
#